data_aee20e4ed6c422d099f6cc1815341841
#
_entry.id   aee20e4ed6c422d099f6cc1815341841
#
_cell.length_a   1.000
_cell.length_b   1.000
_cell.length_c   1.000
_cell.angle_alpha   90.00
_cell.angle_beta   90.00
_cell.angle_gamma   90.00
#
_symmetry.space_group_name_H-M   'P 1'
#
loop_
_entity.id
_entity.type
_entity.pdbx_description
1 polymer ?
#
loop_
_entity_poly.entity_id
_entity_poly.type
_entity_poly.pdbx_seq_one_letter_code
_entity_poly.pdbx_strand_id
1 'polypeptide(L)'
;LYGDFVKGPLAGQWPADIEAAIRLHRRIDVFTDSHPLQLQARARFAVERRRYSGILLDVFFDHCLALHWADYAAEPLPRFTGRVYQVLAAEPRLPERLALIAPRMAAQDWLGSYREFAVLEQVVAGIDRRLSRPGLLIGGLAELERLYQPLLEDFRQFYPELQDFAARERGLSLYQDGFHK
;
A
#
# COMPACT_ATOMS: atom_id res chain seq x y z
N LEU A 1 6.14 -1.95 2.90
CA LEU A 1 7.32 -1.20 2.38
C LEU A 1 8.43 -2.11 1.84
N TYR A 2 8.94 -3.12 2.58
CA TYR A 2 9.98 -4.02 2.04
C TYR A 2 9.51 -4.76 0.79
N GLY A 3 8.28 -5.28 0.79
CA GLY A 3 7.70 -6.03 -0.32
C GLY A 3 7.73 -5.27 -1.65
N ASP A 4 7.57 -3.96 -1.61
CA ASP A 4 7.59 -3.10 -2.80
C ASP A 4 8.98 -3.03 -3.46
N PHE A 5 10.03 -3.19 -2.68
CA PHE A 5 11.43 -3.04 -3.11
C PHE A 5 12.16 -4.37 -3.31
N VAL A 6 11.68 -5.47 -2.71
CA VAL A 6 12.30 -6.80 -2.83
C VAL A 6 11.60 -7.62 -3.90
N LYS A 7 12.28 -7.88 -5.00
CA LYS A 7 11.78 -8.69 -6.14
C LYS A 7 12.44 -10.06 -6.17
N GLY A 8 11.80 -11.01 -6.85
CA GLY A 8 12.33 -12.37 -7.03
C GLY A 8 12.08 -13.31 -5.84
N PRO A 9 12.68 -14.51 -5.86
CA PRO A 9 12.51 -15.51 -4.81
C PRO A 9 13.16 -15.07 -3.50
N LEU A 10 12.60 -15.53 -2.38
CA LEU A 10 13.17 -15.36 -1.05
C LEU A 10 13.96 -16.63 -0.73
N ALA A 11 15.28 -16.50 -0.56
CA ALA A 11 16.22 -17.61 -0.40
C ALA A 11 17.11 -17.45 0.85
N GLY A 12 16.58 -16.83 1.91
CA GLY A 12 17.32 -16.64 3.18
C GLY A 12 18.27 -15.43 3.17
N GLN A 13 18.13 -14.51 2.19
CA GLN A 13 18.95 -13.29 2.14
C GLN A 13 18.54 -12.21 3.16
N TRP A 14 17.35 -12.35 3.73
CA TRP A 14 16.81 -11.46 4.75
C TRP A 14 16.57 -12.23 6.06
N PRO A 15 16.49 -11.56 7.21
CA PRO A 15 16.01 -12.18 8.45
C PRO A 15 14.67 -12.88 8.27
N ALA A 16 14.42 -13.95 9.00
CA ALA A 16 13.23 -14.78 8.84
C ALA A 16 11.92 -14.00 9.01
N ASP A 17 11.87 -13.08 9.97
CA ASP A 17 10.74 -12.19 10.22
C ASP A 17 10.49 -11.21 9.06
N ILE A 18 11.55 -10.67 8.46
CA ILE A 18 11.45 -9.81 7.26
C ILE A 18 10.97 -10.63 6.06
N GLU A 19 11.49 -11.82 5.83
CA GLU A 19 11.01 -12.69 4.75
C GLU A 19 9.55 -13.12 4.95
N ALA A 20 9.16 -13.43 6.18
CA ALA A 20 7.76 -13.71 6.52
C ALA A 20 6.86 -12.51 6.20
N ALA A 21 7.28 -11.30 6.57
CA ALA A 21 6.54 -10.08 6.25
C ALA A 21 6.44 -9.81 4.74
N ILE A 22 7.50 -10.09 3.97
CA ILE A 22 7.48 -9.96 2.50
C ILE A 22 6.55 -11.01 1.89
N ARG A 23 6.55 -12.24 2.38
CA ARG A 23 5.60 -13.28 1.94
C ARG A 23 4.15 -12.87 2.21
N LEU A 24 3.87 -12.36 3.42
CA LEU A 24 2.54 -11.85 3.76
C LEU A 24 2.11 -10.71 2.83
N HIS A 25 2.99 -9.73 2.58
CA HIS A 25 2.72 -8.63 1.65
C HIS A 25 2.31 -9.16 0.26
N ARG A 26 3.08 -10.10 -0.30
CA ARG A 26 2.77 -10.71 -1.61
C ARG A 26 1.43 -11.46 -1.63
N ARG A 27 1.04 -12.09 -0.53
CA ARG A 27 -0.27 -12.75 -0.41
C ARG A 27 -1.41 -11.72 -0.33
N ILE A 28 -1.18 -10.62 0.38
CA ILE A 28 -2.09 -9.48 0.42
C ILE A 28 -2.29 -8.90 -0.98
N ASP A 29 -1.22 -8.71 -1.75
CA ASP A 29 -1.29 -8.22 -3.14
C ASP A 29 -2.16 -9.15 -4.01
N VAL A 30 -1.93 -10.47 -3.94
CA VAL A 30 -2.72 -11.46 -4.69
C VAL A 30 -4.19 -11.43 -4.28
N PHE A 31 -4.48 -11.36 -2.98
CA PHE A 31 -5.85 -11.25 -2.47
C PHE A 31 -6.51 -9.97 -2.98
N THR A 32 -5.84 -8.83 -2.87
CA THR A 32 -6.32 -7.53 -3.32
C THR A 32 -6.61 -7.54 -4.82
N ASP A 33 -5.65 -7.99 -5.64
CA ASP A 33 -5.78 -7.96 -7.10
C ASP A 33 -6.92 -8.85 -7.64
N SER A 34 -7.24 -9.94 -6.94
CA SER A 34 -8.29 -10.89 -7.32
C SER A 34 -9.66 -10.62 -6.66
N HIS A 35 -9.71 -9.66 -5.73
CA HIS A 35 -10.93 -9.43 -4.94
C HIS A 35 -12.07 -8.84 -5.80
N PRO A 36 -13.33 -9.35 -5.70
CA PRO A 36 -14.45 -8.87 -6.51
C PRO A 36 -14.70 -7.35 -6.39
N LEU A 37 -14.61 -6.79 -5.17
CA LEU A 37 -14.77 -5.35 -4.95
C LEU A 37 -13.67 -4.53 -5.62
N GLN A 38 -12.43 -5.03 -5.66
CA GLN A 38 -11.32 -4.38 -6.38
C GLN A 38 -11.57 -4.39 -7.90
N LEU A 39 -12.02 -5.51 -8.44
CA LEU A 39 -12.37 -5.62 -9.86
C LEU A 39 -13.54 -4.71 -10.22
N GLN A 40 -14.57 -4.62 -9.36
CA GLN A 40 -15.69 -3.70 -9.50
C GLN A 40 -15.22 -2.24 -9.48
N ALA A 41 -14.40 -1.85 -8.51
CA ALA A 41 -13.85 -0.51 -8.39
C ALA A 41 -13.05 -0.12 -9.65
N ARG A 42 -12.18 -1.01 -10.15
CA ARG A 42 -11.43 -0.81 -11.40
C ARG A 42 -12.36 -0.65 -12.62
N ALA A 43 -13.47 -1.35 -12.66
CA ALA A 43 -14.45 -1.24 -13.75
C ALA A 43 -15.17 0.12 -13.81
N ARG A 44 -15.19 0.90 -12.71
CA ARG A 44 -15.79 2.26 -12.66
C ARG A 44 -14.98 3.30 -13.44
N PHE A 45 -13.70 3.05 -13.65
CA PHE A 45 -12.82 3.95 -14.40
C PHE A 45 -13.17 3.96 -15.89
N ALA A 46 -12.95 5.11 -16.54
CA ALA A 46 -13.10 5.26 -17.98
C ALA A 46 -12.28 4.18 -18.73
N VAL A 47 -12.78 3.69 -19.85
CA VAL A 47 -12.22 2.54 -20.59
C VAL A 47 -10.73 2.73 -20.90
N GLU A 48 -10.34 3.93 -21.31
CA GLU A 48 -8.96 4.30 -21.63
C GLU A 48 -8.02 4.29 -20.42
N ARG A 49 -8.57 4.39 -19.20
CA ARG A 49 -7.82 4.38 -17.94
C ARG A 49 -7.77 3.02 -17.24
N ARG A 50 -8.62 2.08 -17.64
CA ARG A 50 -8.75 0.76 -16.97
C ARG A 50 -7.43 0.01 -16.84
N ARG A 51 -6.54 0.16 -17.82
CA ARG A 51 -5.22 -0.49 -17.77
C ARG A 51 -4.38 -0.07 -16.56
N TYR A 52 -4.56 1.15 -16.08
CA TYR A 52 -3.78 1.75 -14.99
C TYR A 52 -4.65 2.06 -13.77
N SER A 53 -5.92 1.67 -13.81
CA SER A 53 -6.86 1.90 -12.71
C SER A 53 -6.42 1.27 -11.39
N GLY A 54 -5.70 0.14 -11.43
CA GLY A 54 -5.14 -0.46 -10.23
C GLY A 54 -4.21 0.49 -9.48
N ILE A 55 -3.29 1.16 -10.19
CA ILE A 55 -2.36 2.14 -9.58
C ILE A 55 -3.12 3.31 -8.95
N LEU A 56 -4.12 3.84 -9.65
CA LEU A 56 -4.92 4.95 -9.15
C LEU A 56 -5.76 4.52 -7.94
N LEU A 57 -6.31 3.30 -7.98
CA LEU A 57 -7.11 2.75 -6.90
C LEU A 57 -6.30 2.50 -5.64
N ASP A 58 -5.07 1.98 -5.77
CA ASP A 58 -4.15 1.78 -4.64
C ASP A 58 -3.85 3.11 -3.94
N VAL A 59 -3.49 4.15 -4.72
CA VAL A 59 -3.25 5.50 -4.18
C VAL A 59 -4.51 6.08 -3.52
N PHE A 60 -5.68 5.85 -4.09
CA PHE A 60 -6.94 6.32 -3.51
C PHE A 60 -7.31 5.57 -2.23
N PHE A 61 -7.07 4.27 -2.17
CA PHE A 61 -7.34 3.48 -0.96
C PHE A 61 -6.37 3.80 0.18
N ASP A 62 -5.11 4.13 -0.13
CA ASP A 62 -4.18 4.70 0.84
C ASP A 62 -4.70 6.03 1.41
N HIS A 63 -5.29 6.90 0.56
CA HIS A 63 -5.95 8.12 1.01
C HIS A 63 -7.16 7.81 1.93
N CYS A 64 -8.05 6.92 1.50
CA CYS A 64 -9.21 6.55 2.30
C CYS A 64 -8.79 6.01 3.68
N LEU A 65 -7.77 5.14 3.72
CA LEU A 65 -7.25 4.61 4.98
C LEU A 65 -6.68 5.71 5.87
N ALA A 66 -5.86 6.60 5.33
CA ALA A 66 -5.25 7.69 6.10
C ALA A 66 -6.30 8.69 6.61
N LEU A 67 -7.31 9.01 5.80
CA LEU A 67 -8.41 9.92 6.15
C LEU A 67 -9.31 9.34 7.24
N HIS A 68 -9.66 8.06 7.12
CA HIS A 68 -10.56 7.34 8.03
C HIS A 68 -9.80 6.44 9.00
N TRP A 69 -8.54 6.73 9.28
CA TRP A 69 -7.65 5.89 10.09
C TRP A 69 -8.24 5.47 11.44
N ALA A 70 -8.94 6.39 12.12
CA ALA A 70 -9.53 6.14 13.44
C ALA A 70 -10.63 5.07 13.43
N ASP A 71 -11.24 4.78 12.27
CA ASP A 71 -12.25 3.73 12.13
C ASP A 71 -11.62 2.33 12.10
N TYR A 72 -10.31 2.24 11.81
CA TYR A 72 -9.60 0.98 11.56
C TYR A 72 -8.47 0.68 12.55
N ALA A 73 -7.99 1.68 13.30
CA ALA A 73 -6.88 1.54 14.22
C ALA A 73 -7.07 2.37 15.49
N ALA A 74 -6.77 1.75 16.64
CA ALA A 74 -6.83 2.44 17.94
C ALA A 74 -5.67 3.44 18.14
N GLU A 75 -4.50 3.17 17.52
CA GLU A 75 -3.34 4.07 17.57
C GLU A 75 -3.56 5.24 16.62
N PRO A 76 -3.35 6.51 17.04
CA PRO A 76 -3.46 7.67 16.15
C PRO A 76 -2.48 7.59 14.97
N LEU A 77 -2.91 8.01 13.77
CA LEU A 77 -2.10 7.97 12.54
C LEU A 77 -0.70 8.60 12.71
N PRO A 78 -0.53 9.81 13.31
CA PRO A 78 0.81 10.38 13.48
C PRO A 78 1.74 9.54 14.36
N ARG A 79 1.19 8.82 15.34
CA ARG A 79 1.97 7.92 16.19
C ARG A 79 2.42 6.68 15.42
N PHE A 80 1.52 6.12 14.61
CA PHE A 80 1.82 5.00 13.74
C PHE A 80 2.90 5.37 12.71
N THR A 81 2.74 6.47 11.97
CA THR A 81 3.71 6.90 10.95
C THR A 81 5.07 7.21 11.56
N GLY A 82 5.09 7.91 12.71
CA GLY A 82 6.33 8.18 13.44
C GLY A 82 7.07 6.91 13.84
N ARG A 83 6.35 5.88 14.34
CA ARG A 83 6.93 4.58 14.67
C ARG A 83 7.48 3.87 13.42
N VAL A 84 6.77 3.92 12.29
CA VAL A 84 7.25 3.36 11.03
C VAL A 84 8.56 4.03 10.59
N TYR A 85 8.65 5.35 10.67
CA TYR A 85 9.87 6.07 10.30
C TYR A 85 11.04 5.78 11.25
N GLN A 86 10.79 5.62 12.55
CA GLN A 86 11.82 5.19 13.51
C GLN A 86 12.35 3.80 13.17
N VAL A 87 11.49 2.85 12.85
CA VAL A 87 11.88 1.50 12.43
C VAL A 87 12.72 1.56 11.15
N LEU A 88 12.31 2.34 10.15
CA LEU A 88 13.09 2.51 8.93
C LEU A 88 14.47 3.14 9.20
N ALA A 89 14.56 4.12 10.08
CA ALA A 89 15.82 4.76 10.42
C ALA A 89 16.77 3.83 11.18
N ALA A 90 16.23 2.89 11.96
CA ALA A 90 17.01 1.95 12.76
C ALA A 90 17.44 0.68 11.99
N GLU A 91 16.83 0.39 10.83
CA GLU A 91 17.08 -0.84 10.07
C GLU A 91 18.33 -0.70 9.18
N PRO A 92 19.42 -1.45 9.47
CA PRO A 92 20.66 -1.32 8.72
C PRO A 92 20.64 -2.00 7.34
N ARG A 93 19.65 -2.84 7.08
CA ARG A 93 19.55 -3.65 5.85
C ARG A 93 18.37 -3.23 4.99
N LEU A 94 18.08 -1.92 4.90
CA LEU A 94 17.08 -1.44 3.96
C LEU A 94 17.46 -1.72 2.51
N PRO A 95 16.52 -2.13 1.66
CA PRO A 95 16.74 -2.10 0.21
C PRO A 95 17.24 -0.72 -0.23
N GLU A 96 18.25 -0.67 -1.11
CA GLU A 96 18.97 0.55 -1.48
C GLU A 96 18.04 1.73 -1.82
N ARG A 97 17.03 1.49 -2.65
CA ARG A 97 16.06 2.54 -3.01
C ARG A 97 15.23 3.03 -1.81
N LEU A 98 14.88 2.12 -0.90
CA LEU A 98 14.15 2.50 0.30
C LEU A 98 15.05 3.30 1.26
N ALA A 99 16.31 2.91 1.43
CA ALA A 99 17.28 3.64 2.22
C ALA A 99 17.47 5.09 1.72
N LEU A 100 17.50 5.29 0.40
CA LEU A 100 17.62 6.63 -0.20
C LEU A 100 16.41 7.54 0.07
N ILE A 101 15.19 7.00 0.08
CA ILE A 101 13.98 7.81 0.22
C ILE A 101 13.46 7.90 1.66
N ALA A 102 13.78 6.94 2.54
CA ALA A 102 13.26 6.88 3.90
C ALA A 102 13.47 8.16 4.73
N PRO A 103 14.65 8.84 4.69
CA PRO A 103 14.83 10.10 5.40
C PRO A 103 13.88 11.21 4.92
N ARG A 104 13.63 11.29 3.61
CA ARG A 104 12.70 12.26 3.04
C ARG A 104 11.25 11.91 3.35
N MET A 105 10.90 10.62 3.32
CA MET A 105 9.57 10.13 3.73
C MET A 105 9.27 10.57 5.17
N ALA A 106 10.22 10.40 6.08
CA ALA A 106 10.07 10.79 7.48
C ALA A 106 9.96 12.31 7.65
N ALA A 107 10.84 13.08 7.00
CA ALA A 107 10.88 14.54 7.12
C ALA A 107 9.60 15.22 6.59
N GLN A 108 8.92 14.63 5.62
CA GLN A 108 7.71 15.14 4.97
C GLN A 108 6.43 14.41 5.38
N ASP A 109 6.52 13.47 6.33
CA ASP A 109 5.40 12.59 6.75
C ASP A 109 4.60 12.03 5.55
N TRP A 110 5.27 11.36 4.61
CA TRP A 110 4.61 10.87 3.40
C TRP A 110 3.40 9.99 3.70
N LEU A 111 3.51 9.08 4.69
CA LEU A 111 2.40 8.18 5.03
C LEU A 111 1.20 8.95 5.62
N GLY A 112 1.44 9.92 6.50
CA GLY A 112 0.38 10.74 7.07
C GLY A 112 -0.20 11.75 6.07
N SER A 113 0.59 12.20 5.10
CA SER A 113 0.17 13.19 4.09
C SER A 113 -0.91 12.65 3.13
N TYR A 114 -1.03 11.33 2.97
CA TYR A 114 -2.10 10.73 2.18
C TYR A 114 -3.51 11.12 2.63
N ARG A 115 -3.69 11.54 3.87
CA ARG A 115 -4.96 12.07 4.37
C ARG A 115 -5.47 13.29 3.58
N GLU A 116 -4.58 14.05 2.96
CA GLU A 116 -4.91 15.24 2.17
C GLU A 116 -5.08 14.84 0.68
N PHE A 117 -6.29 14.90 0.15
CA PHE A 117 -6.60 14.48 -1.22
C PHE A 117 -5.72 15.19 -2.28
N ALA A 118 -5.41 16.47 -2.08
CA ALA A 118 -4.57 17.24 -2.99
C ALA A 118 -3.13 16.69 -3.12
N VAL A 119 -2.62 15.96 -2.10
CA VAL A 119 -1.30 15.32 -2.13
C VAL A 119 -1.25 14.21 -3.18
N LEU A 120 -2.37 13.57 -3.48
CA LEU A 120 -2.44 12.48 -4.45
C LEU A 120 -1.97 12.91 -5.85
N GLU A 121 -2.10 14.19 -6.22
CA GLU A 121 -1.57 14.68 -7.49
C GLU A 121 -0.05 14.49 -7.59
N GLN A 122 0.66 14.84 -6.51
CA GLN A 122 2.11 14.68 -6.47
C GLN A 122 2.52 13.20 -6.42
N VAL A 123 1.75 12.37 -5.70
CA VAL A 123 1.98 10.93 -5.62
C VAL A 123 1.79 10.29 -6.98
N VAL A 124 0.65 10.52 -7.65
CA VAL A 124 0.35 10.00 -8.99
C VAL A 124 1.40 10.47 -10.01
N ALA A 125 1.75 11.76 -10.01
CA ALA A 125 2.82 12.28 -10.87
C ALA A 125 4.18 11.64 -10.57
N GLY A 126 4.48 11.36 -9.30
CA GLY A 126 5.70 10.66 -8.88
C GLY A 126 5.74 9.21 -9.36
N ILE A 127 4.61 8.52 -9.39
CA ILE A 127 4.49 7.16 -9.93
C ILE A 127 4.61 7.19 -11.44
N ASP A 128 3.90 8.09 -12.11
CA ASP A 128 3.87 8.22 -13.57
C ASP A 128 5.26 8.37 -14.17
N ARG A 129 6.11 9.22 -13.57
CA ARG A 129 7.52 9.41 -13.99
C ARG A 129 8.37 8.12 -13.93
N ARG A 130 7.94 7.11 -13.18
CA ARG A 130 8.64 5.83 -13.01
C ARG A 130 8.09 4.72 -13.88
N LEU A 131 6.98 4.96 -14.57
CA LEU A 131 6.43 4.01 -15.53
C LEU A 131 7.32 3.92 -16.76
N SER A 132 7.27 2.79 -17.44
CA SER A 132 7.99 2.58 -18.72
C SER A 132 7.57 3.57 -19.81
N ARG A 133 6.38 4.14 -19.69
CA ARG A 133 5.85 5.22 -20.53
C ARG A 133 5.23 6.26 -19.63
N PRO A 134 5.93 7.37 -19.33
CA PRO A 134 5.36 8.49 -18.59
C PRO A 134 4.17 9.13 -19.33
N GLY A 135 3.27 9.76 -18.59
CA GLY A 135 2.09 10.43 -19.13
C GLY A 135 0.81 9.58 -19.08
N LEU A 136 0.89 8.32 -18.67
CA LEU A 136 -0.25 7.39 -18.64
C LEU A 136 -1.23 7.66 -17.49
N LEU A 137 -0.78 8.33 -16.42
CA LEU A 137 -1.60 8.70 -15.27
C LEU A 137 -2.06 10.17 -15.30
N ILE A 138 -1.75 10.92 -16.35
CA ILE A 138 -2.21 12.30 -16.51
C ILE A 138 -3.74 12.35 -16.43
N GLY A 139 -4.27 13.28 -15.60
CA GLY A 139 -5.72 13.40 -15.34
C GLY A 139 -6.27 12.29 -14.42
N GLY A 140 -5.42 11.46 -13.82
CA GLY A 140 -5.82 10.44 -12.86
C GLY A 140 -6.50 11.04 -11.63
N LEU A 141 -6.03 12.19 -11.13
CA LEU A 141 -6.65 12.85 -9.98
C LEU A 141 -8.10 13.29 -10.27
N ALA A 142 -8.35 13.89 -11.43
CA ALA A 142 -9.71 14.28 -11.82
C ALA A 142 -10.64 13.07 -11.93
N GLU A 143 -10.14 11.93 -12.37
CA GLU A 143 -10.88 10.68 -12.40
C GLU A 143 -11.18 10.16 -10.98
N LEU A 144 -10.22 10.23 -10.08
CA LEU A 144 -10.43 9.87 -8.66
C LEU A 144 -11.42 10.82 -7.99
N GLU A 145 -11.38 12.11 -8.27
CA GLU A 145 -12.34 13.09 -7.78
C GLU A 145 -13.77 12.78 -8.26
N ARG A 146 -13.94 12.49 -9.56
CA ARG A 146 -15.21 12.09 -10.15
C ARG A 146 -15.79 10.81 -9.52
N LEU A 147 -14.93 9.87 -9.17
CA LEU A 147 -15.28 8.56 -8.61
C LEU A 147 -15.21 8.52 -7.09
N TYR A 148 -14.96 9.64 -6.41
CA TYR A 148 -14.62 9.67 -4.99
C TYR A 148 -15.60 8.87 -4.12
N GLN A 149 -16.89 9.18 -4.19
CA GLN A 149 -17.91 8.56 -3.35
C GLN A 149 -18.08 7.05 -3.62
N PRO A 150 -18.26 6.59 -4.89
CA PRO A 150 -18.37 5.16 -5.15
C PRO A 150 -17.10 4.37 -4.81
N LEU A 151 -15.90 4.95 -4.96
CA LEU A 151 -14.66 4.27 -4.56
C LEU A 151 -14.47 4.25 -3.04
N LEU A 152 -14.91 5.28 -2.32
CA LEU A 152 -14.92 5.29 -0.86
C LEU A 152 -15.84 4.20 -0.31
N GLU A 153 -17.01 4.00 -0.93
CA GLU A 153 -17.92 2.93 -0.55
C GLU A 153 -17.32 1.55 -0.82
N ASP A 154 -16.70 1.36 -2.00
CA ASP A 154 -15.98 0.13 -2.33
C ASP A 154 -14.83 -0.13 -1.30
N PHE A 155 -14.08 0.90 -0.88
CA PHE A 155 -13.05 0.81 0.15
C PHE A 155 -13.61 0.36 1.50
N ARG A 156 -14.71 0.97 1.96
CA ARG A 156 -15.34 0.63 3.25
C ARG A 156 -15.83 -0.81 3.33
N GLN A 157 -16.24 -1.38 2.21
CA GLN A 157 -16.63 -2.78 2.12
C GLN A 157 -15.40 -3.70 2.03
N PHE A 158 -14.40 -3.33 1.24
CA PHE A 158 -13.21 -4.15 1.00
C PHE A 158 -12.25 -4.22 2.19
N TYR A 159 -11.97 -3.07 2.84
CA TYR A 159 -10.86 -2.99 3.79
C TYR A 159 -11.03 -3.88 5.04
N PRO A 160 -12.22 -4.05 5.63
CA PRO A 160 -12.42 -5.02 6.71
C PRO A 160 -12.11 -6.47 6.28
N GLU A 161 -12.48 -6.87 5.06
CA GLU A 161 -12.17 -8.21 4.54
C GLU A 161 -10.66 -8.41 4.35
N LEU A 162 -9.96 -7.35 3.91
CA LEU A 162 -8.50 -7.35 3.84
C LEU A 162 -7.84 -7.48 5.22
N GLN A 163 -8.36 -6.77 6.23
CA GLN A 163 -7.87 -6.89 7.61
C GLN A 163 -8.04 -8.31 8.15
N ASP A 164 -9.22 -8.90 7.95
CA ASP A 164 -9.51 -10.28 8.35
C ASP A 164 -8.61 -11.29 7.63
N PHE A 165 -8.39 -11.10 6.34
CA PHE A 165 -7.45 -11.93 5.57
C PHE A 165 -6.04 -11.81 6.15
N ALA A 166 -5.53 -10.59 6.32
CA ALA A 166 -4.17 -10.35 6.83
C ALA A 166 -3.98 -10.93 8.25
N ALA A 167 -5.00 -10.84 9.12
CA ALA A 167 -4.96 -11.40 10.46
C ALA A 167 -4.85 -12.94 10.43
N ARG A 168 -5.66 -13.60 9.59
CA ARG A 168 -5.59 -15.07 9.39
C ARG A 168 -4.22 -15.51 8.88
N GLU A 169 -3.69 -14.78 7.89
CA GLU A 169 -2.39 -15.09 7.30
C GLU A 169 -1.22 -14.95 8.29
N ARG A 170 -1.27 -13.95 9.16
CA ARG A 170 -0.29 -13.79 10.25
C ARG A 170 -0.37 -14.94 11.26
N GLY A 171 -1.57 -15.42 11.59
CA GLY A 171 -1.78 -16.57 12.47
C GLY A 171 -1.20 -17.87 11.88
N LEU A 172 -1.36 -18.09 10.59
CA LEU A 172 -0.77 -19.25 9.89
C LEU A 172 0.76 -19.19 9.85
N SER A 173 1.36 -18.01 9.69
CA SER A 173 2.81 -17.84 9.68
C SER A 173 3.45 -18.22 11.02
N LEU A 174 2.82 -17.86 12.16
CA LEU A 174 3.30 -18.22 13.49
C LEU A 174 3.25 -19.74 13.77
N TYR A 175 2.37 -20.47 13.09
CA TYR A 175 2.29 -21.93 13.23
C TYR A 175 3.33 -22.69 12.39
N GLN A 176 3.77 -22.13 11.26
CA GLN A 176 4.77 -22.78 10.40
C GLN A 176 6.20 -22.72 10.98
N ASP A 177 6.52 -21.65 11.70
CA ASP A 177 7.84 -21.49 12.34
C ASP A 177 8.00 -22.29 13.64
N GLY A 178 6.91 -22.86 14.17
CA GLY A 178 6.88 -23.67 15.41
C GLY A 178 7.14 -25.17 15.23
N PHE A 179 7.17 -25.70 14.00
CA PHE A 179 7.27 -27.15 13.73
C PHE A 179 8.67 -27.62 13.30
N HIS A 180 9.70 -26.78 13.31
CA HIS A 180 11.10 -27.15 13.08
C HIS A 180 11.94 -26.91 14.34
N LYS A 181 11.62 -27.67 15.39
CA LYS A 181 12.54 -27.92 16.52
C LYS A 181 12.69 -29.42 16.73
#